data_fa6adc5fe36c7f0373dd2ef8cd5ee6a0
#
_entry.id   fa6adc5fe36c7f0373dd2ef8cd5ee6a0
#
_cell.length_a   1.000
_cell.length_b   1.000
_cell.length_c   1.000
_cell.angle_alpha   90.00
_cell.angle_beta   90.00
_cell.angle_gamma   90.00
#
_symmetry.space_group_name_H-M   'P 1'
#
loop_
_entity.id
_entity.type
_entity.pdbx_description
1 polymer ?
#
loop_
_entity_poly.entity_id
_entity_poly.type
_entity_poly.pdbx_seq_one_letter_code
_entity_poly.pdbx_strand_id
1 'polypeptide(L)'
;MKKKRALLKLLGVFSLVRGYNIAFVCVAQDLAAIFVLSHKSWREVVFDDSLLMLVIAGALAIAGGYIINGFYDKDKDLINKPLKTMIDLLVSQNTRLTLYFLLNFLSVIVASYVSFRAVLFFSGYIFAMWLYSHRIKKLLFLGNITSAVLSIIPFFAVFIYYRQFDTVIFFHAMVIYLLMLIREFTKDLQNIKGDLTHNYATIAVVYGERYAKGMITLMVLLCFIPVYVLINYMSVGRLVYFFEFMVLYLLLFVIVLWSSQKQVHYAWLYVAIKVLIVMGVFVQVLGNMRV
;
A
#
# COMPACT_ATOMS: atom_id res chain seq x y z
N MET A 1 -33.64 -14.45 -10.03
CA MET A 1 -33.09 -13.14 -10.43
C MET A 1 -32.60 -12.29 -9.26
N LYS A 2 -33.34 -12.10 -8.14
CA LYS A 2 -32.91 -11.26 -6.97
C LYS A 2 -31.60 -11.73 -6.33
N LYS A 3 -31.39 -13.04 -6.09
CA LYS A 3 -30.14 -13.59 -5.52
C LYS A 3 -28.90 -13.30 -6.40
N LYS A 4 -29.01 -13.43 -7.74
CA LYS A 4 -27.91 -13.13 -8.67
C LYS A 4 -27.53 -11.66 -8.64
N ARG A 5 -28.51 -10.73 -8.55
CA ARG A 5 -28.25 -9.28 -8.41
C ARG A 5 -27.60 -8.94 -7.07
N ALA A 6 -27.99 -9.59 -5.97
CA ALA A 6 -27.37 -9.39 -4.67
C ALA A 6 -25.90 -9.84 -4.67
N LEU A 7 -25.60 -11.01 -5.24
CA LEU A 7 -24.24 -11.52 -5.38
C LEU A 7 -23.36 -10.58 -6.21
N LEU A 8 -23.86 -10.08 -7.34
CA LEU A 8 -23.12 -9.12 -8.16
C LEU A 8 -22.84 -7.81 -7.43
N LYS A 9 -23.77 -7.31 -6.61
CA LYS A 9 -23.54 -6.12 -5.77
C LYS A 9 -22.47 -6.38 -4.70
N LEU A 10 -22.49 -7.56 -4.06
CA LEU A 10 -21.44 -7.96 -3.10
C LEU A 10 -20.05 -8.01 -3.75
N LEU A 11 -19.95 -8.62 -4.94
CA LEU A 11 -18.72 -8.63 -5.73
C LEU A 11 -18.27 -7.20 -6.08
N GLY A 12 -19.22 -6.32 -6.44
CA GLY A 12 -18.94 -4.90 -6.68
C GLY A 12 -18.39 -4.19 -5.45
N VAL A 13 -18.98 -4.41 -4.26
CA VAL A 13 -18.47 -3.84 -3.00
C VAL A 13 -17.08 -4.38 -2.68
N PHE A 14 -16.84 -5.71 -2.79
CA PHE A 14 -15.54 -6.32 -2.54
C PHE A 14 -14.46 -5.79 -3.49
N SER A 15 -14.79 -5.60 -4.78
CA SER A 15 -13.91 -4.97 -5.77
C SER A 15 -13.62 -3.52 -5.42
N LEU A 16 -14.64 -2.75 -5.04
CA LEU A 16 -14.56 -1.34 -4.72
C LEU A 16 -13.61 -1.06 -3.54
N VAL A 17 -13.75 -1.83 -2.45
CA VAL A 17 -12.88 -1.73 -1.26
C VAL A 17 -11.53 -2.41 -1.45
N ARG A 18 -11.30 -3.10 -2.58
CA ARG A 18 -10.10 -3.92 -2.83
C ARG A 18 -9.85 -4.91 -1.70
N GLY A 19 -10.86 -5.70 -1.34
CA GLY A 19 -10.87 -6.57 -0.17
C GLY A 19 -9.63 -7.46 -0.02
N TYR A 20 -9.08 -7.97 -1.13
CA TYR A 20 -7.84 -8.76 -1.11
C TYR A 20 -6.61 -7.95 -0.64
N ASN A 21 -6.52 -6.64 -0.99
CA ASN A 21 -5.43 -5.80 -0.50
C ASN A 21 -5.56 -5.55 1.01
N ILE A 22 -6.78 -5.33 1.50
CA ILE A 22 -7.05 -5.12 2.93
C ILE A 22 -6.67 -6.37 3.71
N ALA A 23 -7.13 -7.55 3.27
CA ALA A 23 -6.77 -8.81 3.90
C ALA A 23 -5.25 -9.00 3.96
N PHE A 24 -4.54 -8.68 2.86
CA PHE A 24 -3.09 -8.73 2.83
C PHE A 24 -2.45 -7.77 3.85
N VAL A 25 -2.93 -6.53 3.96
CA VAL A 25 -2.40 -5.55 4.93
C VAL A 25 -2.64 -6.02 6.36
N CYS A 26 -3.83 -6.57 6.69
CA CYS A 26 -4.10 -7.12 8.01
C CYS A 26 -3.13 -8.26 8.36
N VAL A 27 -2.98 -9.25 7.47
CA VAL A 27 -2.02 -10.35 7.65
C VAL A 27 -0.60 -9.83 7.81
N ALA A 28 -0.19 -8.83 7.01
CA ALA A 28 1.14 -8.23 7.11
C ALA A 28 1.36 -7.51 8.46
N GLN A 29 0.34 -6.83 9.00
CA GLN A 29 0.39 -6.20 10.32
C GLN A 29 0.52 -7.24 11.43
N ASP A 30 -0.25 -8.34 11.37
CA ASP A 30 -0.19 -9.43 12.34
C ASP A 30 1.18 -10.13 12.30
N LEU A 31 1.71 -10.42 11.10
CA LEU A 31 3.04 -11.01 10.95
C LEU A 31 4.15 -10.07 11.47
N ALA A 32 4.06 -8.77 11.19
CA ALA A 32 5.00 -7.79 11.73
C ALA A 32 4.91 -7.73 13.27
N ALA A 33 3.70 -7.77 13.84
CA ALA A 33 3.49 -7.81 15.27
C ALA A 33 4.11 -9.06 15.92
N ILE A 34 3.91 -10.25 15.33
CA ILE A 34 4.39 -11.53 15.88
C ILE A 34 5.90 -11.68 15.76
N PHE A 35 6.47 -11.36 14.60
CA PHE A 35 7.86 -11.72 14.27
C PHE A 35 8.86 -10.58 14.44
N VAL A 36 8.38 -9.32 14.43
CA VAL A 36 9.28 -8.14 14.46
C VAL A 36 9.10 -7.31 15.71
N LEU A 37 7.85 -7.07 16.13
CA LEU A 37 7.55 -6.02 17.11
C LEU A 37 7.29 -6.54 18.52
N SER A 38 6.82 -7.77 18.68
CA SER A 38 6.45 -8.32 19.99
C SER A 38 7.49 -9.30 20.50
N HIS A 39 7.78 -9.22 21.79
CA HIS A 39 8.56 -10.26 22.54
C HIS A 39 7.67 -11.34 23.14
N LYS A 40 6.33 -11.24 22.97
CA LYS A 40 5.35 -12.20 23.47
C LYS A 40 5.27 -13.42 22.57
N SER A 41 4.62 -14.49 23.06
CA SER A 41 4.31 -15.65 22.22
C SER A 41 3.34 -15.28 21.10
N TRP A 42 3.39 -16.00 19.97
CA TRP A 42 2.47 -15.75 18.85
C TRP A 42 1.00 -15.85 19.26
N ARG A 43 0.66 -16.73 20.23
CA ARG A 43 -0.71 -16.86 20.75
C ARG A 43 -1.15 -15.60 21.49
N GLU A 44 -0.31 -15.03 22.34
CA GLU A 44 -0.62 -13.82 23.07
C GLU A 44 -0.80 -12.61 22.14
N VAL A 45 -0.06 -12.58 21.02
CA VAL A 45 -0.19 -11.53 20.01
C VAL A 45 -1.48 -11.66 19.21
N VAL A 46 -1.80 -12.88 18.74
CA VAL A 46 -3.01 -13.13 17.93
C VAL A 46 -4.29 -12.90 18.75
N PHE A 47 -4.27 -13.19 20.06
CA PHE A 47 -5.42 -13.00 20.95
C PHE A 47 -5.35 -11.68 21.74
N ASP A 48 -4.53 -10.70 21.30
CA ASP A 48 -4.51 -9.36 21.87
C ASP A 48 -5.69 -8.54 21.30
N ASP A 49 -6.73 -8.37 22.10
CA ASP A 49 -7.96 -7.65 21.70
C ASP A 49 -7.67 -6.23 21.22
N SER A 50 -6.72 -5.54 21.86
CA SER A 50 -6.37 -4.16 21.49
C SER A 50 -5.66 -4.12 20.13
N LEU A 51 -4.77 -5.07 19.83
CA LEU A 51 -4.14 -5.20 18.53
C LEU A 51 -5.19 -5.54 17.45
N LEU A 52 -6.08 -6.49 17.73
CA LEU A 52 -7.16 -6.86 16.81
C LEU A 52 -8.04 -5.63 16.48
N MET A 53 -8.45 -4.86 17.48
CA MET A 53 -9.23 -3.63 17.27
C MET A 53 -8.44 -2.59 16.46
N LEU A 54 -7.14 -2.46 16.69
CA LEU A 54 -6.27 -1.56 15.93
C LEU A 54 -6.21 -1.96 14.44
N VAL A 55 -6.04 -3.25 14.15
CA VAL A 55 -6.00 -3.79 12.78
C VAL A 55 -7.35 -3.61 12.08
N ILE A 56 -8.46 -3.89 12.79
CA ILE A 56 -9.82 -3.68 12.26
C ILE A 56 -10.07 -2.20 11.96
N ALA A 57 -9.71 -1.28 12.88
CA ALA A 57 -9.85 0.16 12.65
C ALA A 57 -9.06 0.60 11.40
N GLY A 58 -7.84 0.10 11.23
CA GLY A 58 -7.02 0.32 10.04
C GLY A 58 -7.67 -0.22 8.77
N ALA A 59 -8.18 -1.45 8.80
CA ALA A 59 -8.86 -2.08 7.67
C ALA A 59 -10.09 -1.27 7.20
N LEU A 60 -10.90 -0.78 8.14
CA LEU A 60 -12.07 0.06 7.88
C LEU A 60 -11.67 1.40 7.26
N ALA A 61 -10.64 2.07 7.80
CA ALA A 61 -10.13 3.33 7.25
C ALA A 61 -9.56 3.15 5.83
N ILE A 62 -8.79 2.08 5.59
CA ILE A 62 -8.26 1.74 4.25
C ILE A 62 -9.40 1.49 3.27
N ALA A 63 -10.45 0.76 3.69
CA ALA A 63 -11.62 0.50 2.86
C ALA A 63 -12.31 1.81 2.45
N GLY A 64 -12.55 2.72 3.41
CA GLY A 64 -13.04 4.07 3.15
C GLY A 64 -12.14 4.83 2.16
N GLY A 65 -10.82 4.77 2.37
CA GLY A 65 -9.83 5.37 1.48
C GLY A 65 -9.90 4.86 0.04
N TYR A 66 -10.10 3.55 -0.18
CA TYR A 66 -10.28 2.99 -1.53
C TYR A 66 -11.58 3.48 -2.18
N ILE A 67 -12.67 3.58 -1.41
CA ILE A 67 -13.94 4.07 -1.92
C ILE A 67 -13.82 5.52 -2.38
N ILE A 68 -13.28 6.42 -1.55
CA ILE A 68 -13.16 7.83 -1.89
C ILE A 68 -12.18 8.04 -3.05
N ASN A 69 -11.08 7.28 -3.09
CA ASN A 69 -10.14 7.34 -4.21
C ASN A 69 -10.80 6.91 -5.53
N GLY A 70 -11.56 5.80 -5.53
CA GLY A 70 -12.29 5.33 -6.70
C GLY A 70 -13.45 6.26 -7.10
N PHE A 71 -14.01 7.05 -6.17
CA PHE A 71 -15.00 8.07 -6.47
C PHE A 71 -14.41 9.20 -7.33
N TYR A 72 -13.23 9.71 -6.94
CA TYR A 72 -12.54 10.78 -7.67
C TYR A 72 -11.84 10.28 -8.96
N ASP A 73 -11.44 9.00 -9.03
CA ASP A 73 -10.72 8.43 -10.18
C ASP A 73 -11.63 7.77 -11.22
N LYS A 74 -12.94 7.79 -11.04
CA LYS A 74 -13.91 7.05 -11.86
C LYS A 74 -13.65 7.17 -13.36
N ASP A 75 -13.58 8.39 -13.88
CA ASP A 75 -13.49 8.64 -15.32
C ASP A 75 -12.09 8.27 -15.86
N LYS A 76 -11.04 8.54 -15.10
CA LYS A 76 -9.68 8.12 -15.42
C LYS A 76 -9.54 6.59 -15.43
N ASP A 77 -10.12 5.91 -14.43
CA ASP A 77 -10.04 4.45 -14.30
C ASP A 77 -10.87 3.73 -15.37
N LEU A 78 -11.92 4.37 -15.96
CA LEU A 78 -12.60 3.85 -17.13
C LEU A 78 -11.67 3.69 -18.34
N ILE A 79 -10.68 4.57 -18.48
CA ILE A 79 -9.66 4.48 -19.54
C ILE A 79 -8.57 3.45 -19.18
N ASN A 80 -8.05 3.52 -17.95
CA ASN A 80 -6.90 2.73 -17.54
C ASN A 80 -7.25 1.29 -17.12
N LYS A 81 -8.44 1.07 -16.55
CA LYS A 81 -8.90 -0.21 -15.96
C LYS A 81 -10.38 -0.46 -16.21
N PRO A 82 -10.85 -0.53 -17.48
CA PRO A 82 -12.27 -0.54 -17.82
C PRO A 82 -13.05 -1.67 -17.15
N LEU A 83 -12.54 -2.91 -17.17
CA LEU A 83 -13.21 -4.06 -16.57
C LEU A 83 -13.44 -3.92 -15.07
N LYS A 84 -12.41 -3.48 -14.33
CA LYS A 84 -12.54 -3.25 -12.88
C LYS A 84 -13.55 -2.15 -12.61
N THR A 85 -13.47 -1.04 -13.33
CA THR A 85 -14.36 0.10 -13.12
C THR A 85 -15.83 -0.25 -13.45
N MET A 86 -16.08 -1.08 -14.46
CA MET A 86 -17.43 -1.60 -14.74
C MET A 86 -17.99 -2.42 -13.58
N ILE A 87 -17.18 -3.26 -12.93
CA ILE A 87 -17.60 -4.02 -11.74
C ILE A 87 -17.88 -3.06 -10.57
N ASP A 88 -17.02 -2.08 -10.34
CA ASP A 88 -17.23 -1.08 -9.29
C ASP A 88 -18.51 -0.28 -9.53
N LEU A 89 -18.89 0.00 -10.79
CA LEU A 89 -20.12 0.70 -11.18
C LEU A 89 -21.41 -0.07 -10.90
N LEU A 90 -21.36 -1.36 -10.57
CA LEU A 90 -22.52 -2.12 -10.08
C LEU A 90 -23.04 -1.58 -8.73
N VAL A 91 -22.20 -0.84 -7.99
CA VAL A 91 -22.56 -0.16 -6.76
C VAL A 91 -22.92 1.29 -7.07
N SER A 92 -24.13 1.71 -6.69
CA SER A 92 -24.60 3.08 -6.97
C SER A 92 -23.75 4.13 -6.24
N GLN A 93 -23.69 5.34 -6.78
CA GLN A 93 -22.90 6.43 -6.21
C GLN A 93 -23.33 6.77 -4.77
N ASN A 94 -24.62 6.80 -4.49
CA ASN A 94 -25.16 7.04 -3.14
C ASN A 94 -24.71 5.93 -2.18
N THR A 95 -24.78 4.65 -2.60
CA THR A 95 -24.31 3.53 -1.78
C THR A 95 -22.81 3.64 -1.48
N ARG A 96 -21.98 4.07 -2.43
CA ARG A 96 -20.56 4.29 -2.22
C ARG A 96 -20.28 5.35 -1.16
N LEU A 97 -20.97 6.50 -1.24
CA LEU A 97 -20.83 7.58 -0.26
C LEU A 97 -21.32 7.14 1.12
N THR A 98 -22.47 6.45 1.19
CA THR A 98 -22.96 5.89 2.47
C THR A 98 -21.95 4.92 3.07
N LEU A 99 -21.40 3.99 2.29
CA LEU A 99 -20.36 3.06 2.75
C LEU A 99 -19.09 3.80 3.20
N TYR A 100 -18.67 4.83 2.48
CA TYR A 100 -17.52 5.65 2.86
C TYR A 100 -17.68 6.26 4.26
N PHE A 101 -18.81 6.93 4.52
CA PHE A 101 -19.06 7.53 5.82
C PHE A 101 -19.22 6.47 6.91
N LEU A 102 -19.94 5.39 6.64
CA LEU A 102 -20.16 4.31 7.60
C LEU A 102 -18.83 3.64 8.01
N LEU A 103 -17.97 3.29 7.05
CA LEU A 103 -16.70 2.63 7.32
C LEU A 103 -15.75 3.53 8.12
N ASN A 104 -15.66 4.82 7.77
CA ASN A 104 -14.85 5.77 8.51
C ASN A 104 -15.38 6.00 9.93
N PHE A 105 -16.68 6.11 10.10
CA PHE A 105 -17.30 6.24 11.42
C PHE A 105 -17.04 5.00 12.29
N LEU A 106 -17.23 3.80 11.73
CA LEU A 106 -16.91 2.55 12.41
C LEU A 106 -15.42 2.44 12.74
N SER A 107 -14.51 2.89 11.86
CA SER A 107 -13.08 2.92 12.14
C SER A 107 -12.77 3.74 13.41
N VAL A 108 -13.35 4.92 13.54
CA VAL A 108 -13.16 5.79 14.69
C VAL A 108 -13.75 5.18 15.97
N ILE A 109 -14.94 4.54 15.88
CA ILE A 109 -15.55 3.83 17.01
C ILE A 109 -14.64 2.68 17.45
N VAL A 110 -14.19 1.83 16.54
CA VAL A 110 -13.31 0.70 16.88
C VAL A 110 -11.98 1.19 17.46
N ALA A 111 -11.40 2.27 16.93
CA ALA A 111 -10.19 2.89 17.48
C ALA A 111 -10.39 3.40 18.92
N SER A 112 -11.60 3.83 19.30
CA SER A 112 -11.89 4.31 20.64
C SER A 112 -11.79 3.22 21.72
N TYR A 113 -12.00 1.97 21.36
CA TYR A 113 -11.78 0.84 22.29
C TYR A 113 -10.29 0.61 22.60
N VAL A 114 -9.38 1.05 21.72
CA VAL A 114 -7.94 0.93 21.95
C VAL A 114 -7.43 2.10 22.79
N SER A 115 -7.61 3.33 22.33
CA SER A 115 -7.21 4.55 23.05
C SER A 115 -7.64 5.81 22.31
N PHE A 116 -7.66 6.95 23.04
CA PHE A 116 -7.87 8.26 22.42
C PHE A 116 -6.79 8.62 21.41
N ARG A 117 -5.54 8.15 21.59
CA ARG A 117 -4.45 8.33 20.63
C ARG A 117 -4.73 7.59 19.31
N ALA A 118 -5.30 6.40 19.38
CA ALA A 118 -5.72 5.65 18.19
C ALA A 118 -6.85 6.38 17.44
N VAL A 119 -7.80 6.98 18.15
CA VAL A 119 -8.86 7.83 17.55
C VAL A 119 -8.24 8.99 16.76
N LEU A 120 -7.32 9.74 17.37
CA LEU A 120 -6.63 10.85 16.70
C LEU A 120 -5.83 10.38 15.47
N PHE A 121 -5.13 9.27 15.61
CA PHE A 121 -4.33 8.67 14.53
C PHE A 121 -5.20 8.30 13.33
N PHE A 122 -6.26 7.52 13.52
CA PHE A 122 -7.12 7.08 12.41
C PHE A 122 -7.97 8.23 11.85
N SER A 123 -8.41 9.18 12.66
CA SER A 123 -9.09 10.39 12.18
C SER A 123 -8.16 11.21 11.25
N GLY A 124 -6.91 11.41 11.68
CA GLY A 124 -5.88 12.05 10.84
C GLY A 124 -5.59 11.28 9.55
N TYR A 125 -5.50 9.95 9.64
CA TYR A 125 -5.29 9.08 8.49
C TYR A 125 -6.45 9.15 7.48
N ILE A 126 -7.71 9.09 7.96
CA ILE A 126 -8.92 9.23 7.12
C ILE A 126 -8.93 10.58 6.42
N PHE A 127 -8.62 11.66 7.15
CA PHE A 127 -8.52 13.01 6.57
C PHE A 127 -7.41 13.08 5.51
N ALA A 128 -6.24 12.53 5.78
CA ALA A 128 -5.12 12.50 4.84
C ALA A 128 -5.46 11.71 3.55
N MET A 129 -6.18 10.57 3.67
CA MET A 129 -6.66 9.79 2.52
C MET A 129 -7.68 10.56 1.68
N TRP A 130 -8.59 11.31 2.33
CA TRP A 130 -9.52 12.18 1.62
C TRP A 130 -8.79 13.31 0.89
N LEU A 131 -7.89 14.03 1.57
CA LEU A 131 -7.12 15.15 1.01
C LEU A 131 -6.24 14.68 -0.15
N TYR A 132 -5.59 13.52 -0.02
CA TYR A 132 -4.86 12.87 -1.11
C TYR A 132 -5.76 12.63 -2.32
N SER A 133 -6.91 11.98 -2.10
CA SER A 133 -7.84 11.62 -3.18
C SER A 133 -8.47 12.83 -3.84
N HIS A 134 -8.73 13.90 -3.07
CA HIS A 134 -9.35 15.13 -3.56
C HIS A 134 -8.37 15.98 -4.39
N ARG A 135 -7.14 16.17 -3.91
CA ARG A 135 -6.24 17.18 -4.46
C ARG A 135 -4.81 16.69 -4.70
N ILE A 136 -4.15 16.09 -3.71
CA ILE A 136 -2.70 15.86 -3.73
C ILE A 136 -2.27 14.92 -4.84
N LYS A 137 -3.05 13.87 -5.13
CA LYS A 137 -2.71 12.87 -6.15
C LYS A 137 -2.52 13.41 -7.56
N LYS A 138 -3.02 14.62 -7.84
CA LYS A 138 -2.85 15.30 -9.14
C LYS A 138 -1.56 16.12 -9.22
N LEU A 139 -0.88 16.33 -8.09
CA LEU A 139 0.31 17.17 -8.02
C LEU A 139 1.56 16.35 -8.36
N LEU A 140 2.43 16.97 -9.14
CA LEU A 140 3.72 16.39 -9.53
C LEU A 140 4.54 16.00 -8.28
N PHE A 141 5.13 14.82 -8.27
CA PHE A 141 5.90 14.22 -7.17
C PHE A 141 5.11 14.03 -5.86
N LEU A 142 4.38 15.04 -5.39
CA LEU A 142 3.65 14.98 -4.13
C LEU A 142 2.59 13.86 -4.13
N GLY A 143 1.96 13.59 -5.28
CA GLY A 143 1.04 12.48 -5.43
C GLY A 143 1.69 11.14 -5.11
N ASN A 144 2.87 10.86 -5.69
CA ASN A 144 3.59 9.59 -5.48
C ASN A 144 4.13 9.47 -4.05
N ILE A 145 4.78 10.52 -3.54
CA ILE A 145 5.32 10.56 -2.18
C ILE A 145 4.20 10.32 -1.16
N THR A 146 3.10 11.07 -1.26
CA THR A 146 1.97 10.93 -0.33
C THR A 146 1.31 9.55 -0.45
N SER A 147 1.16 9.00 -1.66
CA SER A 147 0.63 7.64 -1.86
C SER A 147 1.47 6.58 -1.17
N ALA A 148 2.81 6.68 -1.31
CA ALA A 148 3.73 5.76 -0.66
C ALA A 148 3.66 5.89 0.88
N VAL A 149 3.65 7.12 1.42
CA VAL A 149 3.48 7.36 2.87
C VAL A 149 2.15 6.78 3.36
N LEU A 150 1.03 7.10 2.72
CA LEU A 150 -0.29 6.60 3.11
C LEU A 150 -0.38 5.06 3.07
N SER A 151 0.39 4.41 2.20
CA SER A 151 0.44 2.95 2.11
C SER A 151 1.14 2.29 3.30
N ILE A 152 2.07 2.98 3.98
CA ILE A 152 2.82 2.46 5.13
C ILE A 152 2.27 2.92 6.48
N ILE A 153 1.48 4.01 6.54
CA ILE A 153 0.89 4.53 7.78
C ILE A 153 0.18 3.46 8.63
N PRO A 154 -0.61 2.52 8.08
CA PRO A 154 -1.25 1.48 8.88
C PRO A 154 -0.27 0.63 9.70
N PHE A 155 0.94 0.39 9.17
CA PHE A 155 2.00 -0.31 9.91
C PHE A 155 2.54 0.52 11.07
N PHE A 156 2.62 1.85 10.91
CA PHE A 156 3.03 2.74 12.00
C PHE A 156 2.06 2.70 13.19
N ALA A 157 0.76 2.45 12.98
CA ALA A 157 -0.18 2.24 14.08
C ALA A 157 0.26 1.08 14.98
N VAL A 158 0.72 -0.03 14.39
CA VAL A 158 1.22 -1.21 15.13
C VAL A 158 2.55 -0.90 15.82
N PHE A 159 3.47 -0.18 15.17
CA PHE A 159 4.74 0.26 15.77
C PHE A 159 4.52 1.15 17.00
N ILE A 160 3.60 2.12 16.91
CA ILE A 160 3.24 2.99 18.04
C ILE A 160 2.60 2.19 19.17
N TYR A 161 1.80 1.17 18.85
CA TYR A 161 1.18 0.28 19.82
C TYR A 161 2.21 -0.48 20.65
N TYR A 162 3.21 -1.08 19.98
CA TYR A 162 4.31 -1.82 20.66
C TYR A 162 5.43 -0.92 21.19
N ARG A 163 5.44 0.37 20.85
CA ARG A 163 6.50 1.35 21.22
C ARG A 163 7.91 0.90 20.82
N GLN A 164 8.02 0.13 19.75
CA GLN A 164 9.29 -0.34 19.21
C GLN A 164 9.78 0.65 18.14
N PHE A 165 10.90 1.34 18.45
CA PHE A 165 11.50 2.35 17.55
C PHE A 165 12.99 2.05 17.28
N ASP A 166 13.31 0.77 17.13
CA ASP A 166 14.67 0.34 16.87
C ASP A 166 15.17 0.79 15.50
N THR A 167 16.47 1.07 15.42
CA THR A 167 17.12 1.49 14.17
C THR A 167 16.91 0.47 13.04
N VAL A 168 16.90 -0.82 13.36
CA VAL A 168 16.64 -1.92 12.40
C VAL A 168 15.25 -1.74 11.75
N ILE A 169 14.22 -1.44 12.56
CA ILE A 169 12.85 -1.22 12.09
C ILE A 169 12.76 0.01 11.18
N PHE A 170 13.50 1.07 11.51
CA PHE A 170 13.59 2.27 10.68
C PHE A 170 14.13 1.96 9.28
N PHE A 171 15.24 1.20 9.17
CA PHE A 171 15.78 0.82 7.86
C PHE A 171 14.86 -0.10 7.07
N HIS A 172 14.15 -1.03 7.73
CA HIS A 172 13.11 -1.84 7.08
C HIS A 172 11.97 -0.98 6.53
N ALA A 173 11.48 -0.03 7.34
CA ALA A 173 10.43 0.90 6.91
C ALA A 173 10.89 1.76 5.72
N MET A 174 12.16 2.16 5.67
CA MET A 174 12.75 2.91 4.56
C MET A 174 12.81 2.07 3.27
N VAL A 175 13.18 0.78 3.37
CA VAL A 175 13.12 -0.16 2.23
C VAL A 175 11.69 -0.27 1.70
N ILE A 176 10.71 -0.54 2.58
CA ILE A 176 9.30 -0.66 2.18
C ILE A 176 8.81 0.63 1.54
N TYR A 177 9.14 1.78 2.10
CA TYR A 177 8.77 3.08 1.54
C TYR A 177 9.32 3.28 0.12
N LEU A 178 10.60 2.98 -0.12
CA LEU A 178 11.21 3.09 -1.44
C LEU A 178 10.60 2.10 -2.44
N LEU A 179 10.30 0.86 -2.03
CA LEU A 179 9.57 -0.10 -2.87
C LEU A 179 8.16 0.40 -3.22
N MET A 180 7.46 1.06 -2.28
CA MET A 180 6.17 1.69 -2.55
C MET A 180 6.29 2.86 -3.53
N LEU A 181 7.35 3.68 -3.45
CA LEU A 181 7.63 4.73 -4.44
C LEU A 181 7.90 4.16 -5.83
N ILE A 182 8.77 3.14 -5.94
CA ILE A 182 9.04 2.43 -7.20
C ILE A 182 7.73 1.93 -7.80
N ARG A 183 6.86 1.33 -6.97
CA ARG A 183 5.54 0.86 -7.40
C ARG A 183 4.66 1.99 -7.93
N GLU A 184 4.59 3.13 -7.24
CA GLU A 184 3.75 4.26 -7.66
C GLU A 184 4.26 4.88 -8.96
N PHE A 185 5.56 5.11 -9.12
CA PHE A 185 6.11 5.61 -10.40
C PHE A 185 5.92 4.62 -11.56
N THR A 186 6.03 3.31 -11.30
CA THR A 186 5.76 2.28 -12.32
C THR A 186 4.28 2.26 -12.71
N LYS A 187 3.37 2.49 -11.76
CA LYS A 187 1.93 2.63 -12.02
C LYS A 187 1.63 3.84 -12.91
N ASP A 188 2.36 4.94 -12.74
CA ASP A 188 2.17 6.13 -13.57
C ASP A 188 2.58 5.86 -15.03
N LEU A 189 3.68 5.12 -15.26
CA LEU A 189 4.05 4.65 -16.60
C LEU A 189 2.95 3.77 -17.24
N GLN A 190 2.31 2.92 -16.44
CA GLN A 190 1.20 2.08 -16.91
C GLN A 190 -0.03 2.93 -17.27
N ASN A 191 -0.27 4.04 -16.57
CA ASN A 191 -1.52 4.79 -16.61
C ASN A 191 -1.45 6.09 -17.42
N ILE A 192 -0.38 6.36 -18.17
CA ILE A 192 -0.13 7.62 -18.90
C ILE A 192 -1.35 8.11 -19.68
N LYS A 193 -2.08 7.22 -20.37
CA LYS A 193 -3.22 7.60 -21.20
C LYS A 193 -4.35 8.26 -20.39
N GLY A 194 -4.77 7.63 -19.29
CA GLY A 194 -5.83 8.18 -18.46
C GLY A 194 -5.35 9.38 -17.63
N ASP A 195 -4.09 9.41 -17.24
CA ASP A 195 -3.51 10.52 -16.49
C ASP A 195 -3.44 11.79 -17.35
N LEU A 196 -3.04 11.66 -18.61
CA LEU A 196 -2.98 12.77 -19.57
C LEU A 196 -4.39 13.35 -19.84
N THR A 197 -5.40 12.51 -20.07
CA THR A 197 -6.77 12.96 -20.40
C THR A 197 -7.45 13.64 -19.22
N HIS A 198 -7.04 13.40 -17.98
CA HIS A 198 -7.67 13.95 -16.77
C HIS A 198 -6.78 14.95 -16.00
N ASN A 199 -5.78 15.52 -16.68
CA ASN A 199 -4.87 16.56 -16.13
C ASN A 199 -4.15 16.13 -14.83
N TYR A 200 -3.71 14.86 -14.73
CA TYR A 200 -2.84 14.44 -13.67
C TYR A 200 -1.39 14.77 -14.04
N ALA A 201 -0.74 15.61 -13.24
CA ALA A 201 0.64 15.99 -13.46
C ALA A 201 1.59 14.91 -12.90
N THR A 202 1.61 13.72 -13.53
CA THR A 202 2.61 12.69 -13.21
C THR A 202 3.92 12.97 -13.96
N ILE A 203 5.04 12.41 -13.47
CA ILE A 203 6.35 12.57 -14.13
C ILE A 203 6.30 12.03 -15.56
N ALA A 204 5.62 10.90 -15.77
CA ALA A 204 5.47 10.29 -17.07
C ALA A 204 4.67 11.16 -18.05
N VAL A 205 3.70 11.94 -17.56
CA VAL A 205 2.90 12.87 -18.37
C VAL A 205 3.66 14.17 -18.66
N VAL A 206 4.32 14.75 -17.64
CA VAL A 206 4.95 16.08 -17.74
C VAL A 206 6.32 16.02 -18.42
N TYR A 207 7.16 15.05 -18.06
CA TYR A 207 8.55 14.94 -18.54
C TYR A 207 8.78 13.75 -19.47
N GLY A 208 7.76 12.88 -19.66
CA GLY A 208 7.83 11.73 -20.54
C GLY A 208 8.38 10.46 -19.88
N GLU A 209 8.25 9.35 -20.61
CA GLU A 209 8.60 8.01 -20.14
C GLU A 209 10.07 7.87 -19.73
N ARG A 210 11.00 8.49 -20.47
CA ARG A 210 12.44 8.41 -20.21
C ARG A 210 12.81 8.97 -18.83
N TYR A 211 12.26 10.13 -18.48
CA TYR A 211 12.47 10.73 -17.16
C TYR A 211 11.83 9.90 -16.05
N ALA A 212 10.64 9.39 -16.27
CA ALA A 212 9.98 8.51 -15.30
C ALA A 212 10.81 7.23 -15.04
N LYS A 213 11.38 6.61 -16.08
CA LYS A 213 12.31 5.48 -15.93
C LYS A 213 13.58 5.86 -15.16
N GLY A 214 14.13 7.05 -15.43
CA GLY A 214 15.27 7.58 -14.69
C GLY A 214 14.96 7.74 -13.19
N MET A 215 13.79 8.29 -12.86
CA MET A 215 13.33 8.42 -11.46
C MET A 215 13.14 7.07 -10.77
N ILE A 216 12.56 6.08 -11.45
CA ILE A 216 12.44 4.73 -10.93
C ILE A 216 13.82 4.13 -10.66
N THR A 217 14.76 4.28 -11.61
CA THR A 217 16.15 3.81 -11.45
C THR A 217 16.82 4.48 -10.25
N LEU A 218 16.63 5.80 -10.07
CA LEU A 218 17.14 6.52 -8.91
C LEU A 218 16.58 5.97 -7.60
N MET A 219 15.26 5.68 -7.54
CA MET A 219 14.64 5.11 -6.34
C MET A 219 15.18 3.69 -6.06
N VAL A 220 15.46 2.89 -7.09
CA VAL A 220 16.11 1.58 -6.95
C VAL A 220 17.52 1.73 -6.37
N LEU A 221 18.33 2.65 -6.89
CA LEU A 221 19.68 2.92 -6.36
C LEU A 221 19.63 3.40 -4.90
N LEU A 222 18.71 4.30 -4.58
CA LEU A 222 18.49 4.75 -3.19
C LEU A 222 18.06 3.60 -2.27
N CYS A 223 17.31 2.61 -2.78
CA CYS A 223 16.88 1.45 -2.02
C CYS A 223 18.08 0.56 -1.59
N PHE A 224 19.16 0.55 -2.36
CA PHE A 224 20.36 -0.21 -1.99
C PHE A 224 21.07 0.34 -0.76
N ILE A 225 20.92 1.63 -0.41
CA ILE A 225 21.53 2.22 0.77
C ILE A 225 21.01 1.56 2.06
N PRO A 226 19.69 1.58 2.38
CA PRO A 226 19.19 0.93 3.59
C PRO A 226 19.38 -0.58 3.56
N VAL A 227 19.35 -1.22 2.39
CA VAL A 227 19.63 -2.66 2.23
C VAL A 227 21.07 -2.97 2.62
N TYR A 228 22.04 -2.19 2.14
CA TYR A 228 23.44 -2.34 2.49
C TYR A 228 23.68 -2.20 4.01
N VAL A 229 23.01 -1.21 4.64
CA VAL A 229 23.08 -1.04 6.10
C VAL A 229 22.48 -2.24 6.83
N LEU A 230 21.33 -2.75 6.39
CA LEU A 230 20.69 -3.92 6.99
C LEU A 230 21.58 -5.18 6.90
N ILE A 231 22.22 -5.42 5.76
CA ILE A 231 23.06 -6.60 5.55
C ILE A 231 24.36 -6.54 6.38
N ASN A 232 25.03 -5.38 6.40
CA ASN A 232 26.40 -5.30 6.92
C ASN A 232 26.51 -4.79 8.36
N TYR A 233 25.54 -4.02 8.84
CA TYR A 233 25.63 -3.36 10.14
C TYR A 233 24.52 -3.76 11.11
N MET A 234 23.52 -4.53 10.66
CA MET A 234 22.36 -4.92 11.48
C MET A 234 22.25 -6.44 11.57
N SER A 235 21.83 -6.94 12.74
CA SER A 235 21.63 -8.38 12.96
C SER A 235 20.24 -8.79 12.43
N VAL A 236 20.10 -8.94 11.11
CA VAL A 236 18.83 -9.31 10.46
C VAL A 236 18.67 -10.82 10.24
N GLY A 237 19.59 -11.63 10.76
CA GLY A 237 19.53 -13.10 10.68
C GLY A 237 19.38 -13.61 9.24
N ARG A 238 18.49 -14.57 9.02
CA ARG A 238 18.25 -15.17 7.69
C ARG A 238 17.63 -14.22 6.66
N LEU A 239 17.14 -13.05 7.06
CA LEU A 239 16.63 -12.05 6.12
C LEU A 239 17.73 -11.49 5.19
N VAL A 240 19.01 -11.67 5.53
CA VAL A 240 20.14 -11.31 4.65
C VAL A 240 19.93 -11.91 3.24
N TYR A 241 19.57 -13.20 3.16
CA TYR A 241 19.35 -13.87 1.87
C TYR A 241 18.22 -13.25 1.06
N PHE A 242 17.17 -12.78 1.74
CA PHE A 242 16.10 -12.06 1.06
C PHE A 242 16.58 -10.71 0.53
N PHE A 243 17.37 -9.97 1.28
CA PHE A 243 17.90 -8.68 0.84
C PHE A 243 18.88 -8.82 -0.32
N GLU A 244 19.73 -9.85 -0.32
CA GLU A 244 20.62 -10.18 -1.45
C GLU A 244 19.81 -10.54 -2.69
N PHE A 245 18.79 -11.40 -2.55
CA PHE A 245 17.85 -11.70 -3.64
C PHE A 245 17.15 -10.43 -4.15
N MET A 246 16.71 -9.54 -3.27
CA MET A 246 16.03 -8.29 -3.62
C MET A 246 16.94 -7.38 -4.45
N VAL A 247 18.23 -7.29 -4.13
CA VAL A 247 19.21 -6.51 -4.93
C VAL A 247 19.27 -7.05 -6.36
N LEU A 248 19.46 -8.35 -6.53
CA LEU A 248 19.49 -8.98 -7.86
C LEU A 248 18.17 -8.78 -8.61
N TYR A 249 17.05 -8.94 -7.93
CA TYR A 249 15.72 -8.73 -8.50
C TYR A 249 15.52 -7.30 -8.98
N LEU A 250 15.92 -6.30 -8.20
CA LEU A 250 15.79 -4.89 -8.57
C LEU A 250 16.74 -4.49 -9.71
N LEU A 251 17.94 -5.09 -9.81
CA LEU A 251 18.83 -4.90 -10.95
C LEU A 251 18.19 -5.45 -12.24
N LEU A 252 17.65 -6.66 -12.21
CA LEU A 252 16.91 -7.24 -13.35
C LEU A 252 15.67 -6.40 -13.70
N PHE A 253 14.95 -5.92 -12.68
CA PHE A 253 13.81 -5.03 -12.88
C PHE A 253 14.20 -3.77 -13.65
N VAL A 254 15.33 -3.14 -13.35
CA VAL A 254 15.82 -1.94 -14.08
C VAL A 254 16.17 -2.30 -15.52
N ILE A 255 16.83 -3.42 -15.78
CA ILE A 255 17.15 -3.87 -17.15
C ILE A 255 15.86 -4.03 -17.97
N VAL A 256 14.86 -4.73 -17.42
CA VAL A 256 13.57 -4.91 -18.08
C VAL A 256 12.82 -3.59 -18.25
N LEU A 257 12.90 -2.68 -17.28
CA LEU A 257 12.28 -1.35 -17.34
C LEU A 257 12.80 -0.55 -18.54
N TRP A 258 14.11 -0.51 -18.75
CA TRP A 258 14.71 0.22 -19.86
C TRP A 258 14.46 -0.43 -21.22
N SER A 259 14.29 -1.74 -21.29
CA SER A 259 13.91 -2.48 -22.50
C SER A 259 12.42 -2.34 -22.84
N SER A 260 11.59 -1.90 -21.88
CA SER A 260 10.14 -1.80 -22.02
C SER A 260 9.71 -0.55 -22.78
N GLN A 261 8.75 -0.70 -23.73
CA GLN A 261 8.18 0.41 -24.51
C GLN A 261 6.65 0.40 -24.54
N LYS A 262 6.01 -0.70 -24.09
CA LYS A 262 4.56 -0.89 -24.17
C LYS A 262 3.94 -0.83 -22.77
N GLN A 263 2.73 -0.29 -22.68
CA GLN A 263 1.98 -0.21 -21.41
C GLN A 263 1.81 -1.58 -20.74
N VAL A 264 1.67 -2.66 -21.51
CA VAL A 264 1.56 -4.02 -20.98
C VAL A 264 2.84 -4.43 -20.22
N HIS A 265 4.02 -4.03 -20.68
CA HIS A 265 5.28 -4.30 -19.97
C HIS A 265 5.32 -3.57 -18.61
N TYR A 266 4.87 -2.32 -18.56
CA TYR A 266 4.77 -1.56 -17.28
C TYR A 266 3.76 -2.19 -16.33
N ALA A 267 2.68 -2.79 -16.84
CA ALA A 267 1.74 -3.54 -16.02
C ALA A 267 2.40 -4.78 -15.39
N TRP A 268 3.22 -5.53 -16.13
CA TRP A 268 3.98 -6.65 -15.59
C TRP A 268 5.03 -6.21 -14.57
N LEU A 269 5.74 -5.12 -14.82
CA LEU A 269 6.69 -4.53 -13.88
C LEU A 269 5.99 -4.07 -12.58
N TYR A 270 4.82 -3.47 -12.69
CA TYR A 270 4.01 -3.10 -11.52
C TYR A 270 3.60 -4.33 -10.67
N VAL A 271 3.23 -5.44 -11.33
CA VAL A 271 2.94 -6.70 -10.63
C VAL A 271 4.22 -7.29 -10.01
N ALA A 272 5.35 -7.22 -10.71
CA ALA A 272 6.64 -7.71 -10.24
C ALA A 272 7.04 -7.04 -8.90
N ILE A 273 6.96 -5.71 -8.80
CA ILE A 273 7.24 -5.02 -7.53
C ILE A 273 6.25 -5.41 -6.43
N LYS A 274 4.98 -5.61 -6.76
CA LYS A 274 3.99 -6.11 -5.78
C LYS A 274 4.37 -7.50 -5.24
N VAL A 275 4.80 -8.40 -6.12
CA VAL A 275 5.25 -9.74 -5.74
C VAL A 275 6.45 -9.65 -4.79
N LEU A 276 7.44 -8.80 -5.10
CA LEU A 276 8.59 -8.59 -4.22
C LEU A 276 8.18 -8.10 -2.82
N ILE A 277 7.25 -7.12 -2.73
CA ILE A 277 6.72 -6.62 -1.47
C ILE A 277 6.02 -7.73 -0.69
N VAL A 278 5.18 -8.53 -1.36
CA VAL A 278 4.47 -9.66 -0.74
C VAL A 278 5.47 -10.70 -0.22
N MET A 279 6.48 -11.05 -1.01
CA MET A 279 7.55 -11.97 -0.58
C MET A 279 8.25 -11.45 0.68
N GLY A 280 8.59 -10.16 0.72
CA GLY A 280 9.22 -9.53 1.89
C GLY A 280 8.40 -9.65 3.17
N VAL A 281 7.06 -9.57 3.07
CA VAL A 281 6.18 -9.77 4.24
C VAL A 281 6.21 -11.22 4.73
N PHE A 282 6.17 -12.21 3.82
CA PHE A 282 6.13 -13.62 4.23
C PHE A 282 7.50 -14.16 4.66
N VAL A 283 8.59 -13.62 4.16
CA VAL A 283 9.95 -14.05 4.57
C VAL A 283 10.23 -13.70 6.03
N GLN A 284 9.55 -12.72 6.62
CA GLN A 284 9.63 -12.43 8.06
C GLN A 284 9.27 -13.65 8.93
N VAL A 285 8.37 -14.52 8.43
CA VAL A 285 7.99 -15.78 9.10
C VAL A 285 9.16 -16.80 9.13
N LEU A 286 9.97 -16.80 8.07
CA LEU A 286 11.11 -17.72 7.92
C LEU A 286 12.37 -17.22 8.64
N GLY A 287 12.48 -15.93 8.86
CA GLY A 287 13.53 -15.32 9.63
C GLY A 287 13.14 -15.31 11.11
N ASN A 288 13.52 -16.34 11.90
CA ASN A 288 13.48 -16.21 13.35
C ASN A 288 14.30 -14.98 13.73
N MET A 289 13.66 -13.82 13.80
CA MET A 289 14.26 -12.57 14.26
C MET A 289 14.38 -12.50 15.79
N ARG A 290 14.19 -13.62 16.47
CA ARG A 290 14.48 -13.73 17.89
C ARG A 290 15.99 -14.01 18.02
N VAL A 291 16.77 -12.96 18.14
CA VAL A 291 18.08 -12.99 18.77
C VAL A 291 17.88 -12.73 20.26
#